data_ff1e2d201f002edc45eb9a1f9118d4b0
#
_entry.id   ff1e2d201f002edc45eb9a1f9118d4b0
#
_cell.length_a   1.000
_cell.length_b   1.000
_cell.length_c   1.000
_cell.angle_alpha   90.00
_cell.angle_beta   90.00
_cell.angle_gamma   90.00
#
_symmetry.space_group_name_H-M   'P 1'
#
loop_
_entity.id
_entity.type
_entity.pdbx_description
1 polymer ?
#
loop_
_entity_poly.entity_id
_entity_poly.type
_entity_poly.pdbx_seq_one_letter_code
_entity_poly.pdbx_strand_id
1 'polypeptide(L)'
;MGGFFKSSIGRKVAMALSAFFLMFFLLQHLAINILSVISPETFNEVSHFMGTNPLVQFALQPVLIFAVVFHFVMGFILELKNRKANGVNYAKNNGAANSTWMSRNMIWSGLAILAFVLLHFIDFWFPEINTKFIQGDWSGMMEGVEGLRYHEELVHKFVDPI
;
A
#
# COMPACT_ATOMS: atom_id res chain seq x y z
N MET A 1 -31.37 -9.72 -11.41
CA MET A 1 -30.25 -10.29 -10.63
C MET A 1 -29.43 -9.14 -10.05
N GLY A 2 -29.43 -8.96 -8.75
CA GLY A 2 -28.57 -7.97 -8.10
C GLY A 2 -27.11 -8.42 -8.18
N GLY A 3 -26.24 -7.66 -8.87
CA GLY A 3 -24.83 -8.02 -8.99
C GLY A 3 -24.17 -8.15 -7.60
N PHE A 4 -23.17 -9.04 -7.47
CA PHE A 4 -22.42 -9.33 -6.25
C PHE A 4 -22.04 -8.06 -5.47
N PHE A 5 -21.51 -7.04 -6.15
CA PHE A 5 -21.12 -5.76 -5.54
C PHE A 5 -22.31 -4.87 -5.11
N LYS A 6 -23.54 -5.17 -5.52
CA LYS A 6 -24.73 -4.46 -5.03
C LYS A 6 -25.19 -4.99 -3.68
N SER A 7 -24.89 -6.26 -3.35
CA SER A 7 -25.25 -6.84 -2.06
C SER A 7 -24.36 -6.32 -0.92
N SER A 8 -24.91 -6.25 0.28
CA SER A 8 -24.16 -5.88 1.50
C SER A 8 -23.06 -6.89 1.81
N ILE A 9 -23.35 -8.18 1.63
CA ILE A 9 -22.40 -9.27 1.86
C ILE A 9 -21.28 -9.23 0.82
N GLY A 10 -21.61 -9.05 -0.46
CA GLY A 10 -20.59 -8.98 -1.52
C GLY A 10 -19.57 -7.88 -1.31
N ARG A 11 -20.01 -6.70 -0.89
CA ARG A 11 -19.10 -5.59 -0.55
C ARG A 11 -18.19 -5.91 0.63
N LYS A 12 -18.71 -6.56 1.68
CA LYS A 12 -17.90 -6.97 2.85
C LYS A 12 -16.86 -8.03 2.46
N VAL A 13 -17.25 -9.00 1.64
CA VAL A 13 -16.33 -10.04 1.14
C VAL A 13 -15.23 -9.40 0.28
N ALA A 14 -15.58 -8.51 -0.66
CA ALA A 14 -14.61 -7.82 -1.49
C ALA A 14 -13.61 -6.97 -0.67
N MET A 15 -14.10 -6.27 0.37
CA MET A 15 -13.24 -5.52 1.29
C MET A 15 -12.29 -6.45 2.07
N ALA A 16 -12.78 -7.58 2.56
CA ALA A 16 -11.96 -8.54 3.27
C ALA A 16 -10.87 -9.14 2.36
N LEU A 17 -11.22 -9.53 1.13
CA LEU A 17 -10.27 -10.07 0.17
C LEU A 17 -9.19 -9.05 -0.21
N SER A 18 -9.58 -7.78 -0.45
CA SER A 18 -8.60 -6.73 -0.72
C SER A 18 -7.68 -6.50 0.48
N ALA A 19 -8.18 -6.52 1.71
CA ALA A 19 -7.38 -6.39 2.91
C ALA A 19 -6.38 -7.55 3.07
N PHE A 20 -6.79 -8.79 2.86
CA PHE A 20 -5.90 -9.95 2.92
C PHE A 20 -4.80 -9.88 1.87
N PHE A 21 -5.12 -9.49 0.63
CA PHE A 21 -4.14 -9.30 -0.41
C PHE A 21 -3.11 -8.22 -0.04
N LEU A 22 -3.57 -7.07 0.47
CA LEU A 22 -2.68 -5.99 0.91
C LEU A 22 -1.82 -6.40 2.11
N MET A 23 -2.36 -7.15 3.08
CA MET A 23 -1.58 -7.65 4.22
C MET A 23 -0.49 -8.63 3.77
N PHE A 24 -0.78 -9.51 2.82
CA PHE A 24 0.21 -10.42 2.26
C PHE A 24 1.33 -9.65 1.55
N PHE A 25 0.96 -8.65 0.75
CA PHE A 25 1.94 -7.76 0.12
C PHE A 25 2.79 -7.02 1.17
N LEU A 26 2.18 -6.45 2.21
CA LEU A 26 2.90 -5.74 3.26
C LEU A 26 3.89 -6.64 4.00
N LEU A 27 3.53 -7.90 4.25
CA LEU A 27 4.43 -8.87 4.87
C LEU A 27 5.65 -9.16 3.98
N GLN A 28 5.43 -9.39 2.69
CA GLN A 28 6.50 -9.57 1.71
C GLN A 28 7.37 -8.30 1.61
N HIS A 29 6.75 -7.13 1.52
CA HIS A 29 7.42 -5.84 1.43
C HIS A 29 8.30 -5.59 2.67
N LEU A 30 7.79 -5.87 3.86
CA LEU A 30 8.56 -5.78 5.10
C LEU A 30 9.75 -6.74 5.09
N ALA A 31 9.55 -7.99 4.67
CA ALA A 31 10.63 -8.97 4.60
C ALA A 31 11.78 -8.52 3.67
N ILE A 32 11.45 -7.94 2.50
CA ILE A 32 12.44 -7.39 1.58
C ILE A 32 13.14 -6.17 2.21
N ASN A 33 12.39 -5.26 2.83
CA ASN A 33 12.99 -4.07 3.44
C ASN A 33 13.89 -4.39 4.65
N ILE A 34 13.64 -5.45 5.41
CA ILE A 34 14.54 -5.90 6.47
C ILE A 34 15.92 -6.29 5.90
N LEU A 35 15.99 -6.79 4.68
CA LEU A 35 17.27 -7.12 4.04
C LEU A 35 18.16 -5.88 3.88
N SER A 36 17.62 -4.68 3.75
CA SER A 36 18.43 -3.46 3.67
C SER A 36 19.32 -3.24 4.90
N VAL A 37 18.90 -3.77 6.05
CA VAL A 37 19.66 -3.67 7.32
C VAL A 37 20.58 -4.87 7.53
N ILE A 38 20.17 -6.07 7.05
CA ILE A 38 20.90 -7.31 7.27
C ILE A 38 22.00 -7.51 6.22
N SER A 39 21.69 -7.28 4.94
CA SER A 39 22.57 -7.49 3.80
C SER A 39 22.19 -6.56 2.65
N PRO A 40 22.85 -5.39 2.54
CA PRO A 40 22.62 -4.44 1.45
C PRO A 40 22.70 -5.06 0.06
N GLU A 41 23.65 -5.98 -0.13
CA GLU A 41 23.84 -6.70 -1.40
C GLU A 41 22.63 -7.54 -1.75
N THR A 42 22.15 -8.39 -0.82
CA THR A 42 20.95 -9.21 -1.02
C THR A 42 19.70 -8.32 -1.22
N PHE A 43 19.59 -7.21 -0.49
CA PHE A 43 18.52 -6.23 -0.70
C PHE A 43 18.53 -5.69 -2.14
N ASN A 44 19.70 -5.31 -2.65
CA ASN A 44 19.87 -4.81 -4.01
C ASN A 44 19.46 -5.85 -5.06
N GLU A 45 19.91 -7.09 -4.92
CA GLU A 45 19.58 -8.20 -5.83
C GLU A 45 18.07 -8.49 -5.86
N VAL A 46 17.45 -8.63 -4.68
CA VAL A 46 16.02 -8.90 -4.58
C VAL A 46 15.20 -7.72 -5.11
N SER A 47 15.59 -6.48 -4.80
CA SER A 47 14.92 -5.28 -5.28
C SER A 47 15.03 -5.16 -6.80
N HIS A 48 16.19 -5.44 -7.37
CA HIS A 48 16.39 -5.46 -8.82
C HIS A 48 15.52 -6.54 -9.49
N PHE A 49 15.53 -7.75 -8.95
CA PHE A 49 14.67 -8.84 -9.46
C PHE A 49 13.19 -8.43 -9.43
N MET A 50 12.69 -7.91 -8.31
CA MET A 50 11.29 -7.47 -8.20
C MET A 50 11.00 -6.29 -9.15
N GLY A 51 11.95 -5.41 -9.32
CA GLY A 51 11.86 -4.22 -10.17
C GLY A 51 11.97 -4.50 -11.67
N THR A 52 12.52 -5.63 -12.11
CA THR A 52 12.75 -5.96 -13.52
C THR A 52 11.95 -7.17 -14.01
N ASN A 53 11.42 -7.99 -13.10
CA ASN A 53 10.62 -9.16 -13.48
C ASN A 53 9.31 -8.73 -14.17
N PRO A 54 9.04 -9.19 -15.42
CA PRO A 54 7.86 -8.78 -16.18
C PRO A 54 6.53 -9.14 -15.51
N LEU A 55 6.45 -10.27 -14.82
CA LEU A 55 5.24 -10.68 -14.09
C LEU A 55 4.94 -9.69 -12.95
N VAL A 56 5.98 -9.28 -12.22
CA VAL A 56 5.84 -8.30 -11.14
C VAL A 56 5.41 -6.96 -11.70
N GLN A 57 6.11 -6.44 -12.71
CA GLN A 57 5.90 -5.10 -13.24
C GLN A 57 4.57 -4.95 -14.00
N PHE A 58 4.20 -5.93 -14.84
CA PHE A 58 3.06 -5.80 -15.74
C PHE A 58 1.79 -6.53 -15.25
N ALA A 59 1.88 -7.38 -14.24
CA ALA A 59 0.72 -8.04 -13.66
C ALA A 59 0.52 -7.70 -12.17
N LEU A 60 1.49 -8.01 -11.31
CA LEU A 60 1.30 -7.85 -9.86
C LEU A 60 1.24 -6.38 -9.43
N GLN A 61 2.07 -5.51 -9.99
CA GLN A 61 2.09 -4.09 -9.65
C GLN A 61 0.78 -3.37 -10.02
N PRO A 62 0.21 -3.49 -11.25
CA PRO A 62 -1.10 -2.93 -11.55
C PRO A 62 -2.21 -3.47 -10.66
N VAL A 63 -2.20 -4.77 -10.34
CA VAL A 63 -3.17 -5.38 -9.43
C VAL A 63 -3.02 -4.79 -8.01
N LEU A 64 -1.80 -4.57 -7.55
CA LEU A 64 -1.53 -3.95 -6.25
C LEU A 64 -2.07 -2.52 -6.19
N ILE A 65 -1.76 -1.68 -7.19
CA ILE A 65 -2.27 -0.30 -7.26
C ILE A 65 -3.80 -0.29 -7.27
N PHE A 66 -4.41 -1.16 -8.09
CA PHE A 66 -5.86 -1.31 -8.09
C PHE A 66 -6.41 -1.71 -6.72
N ALA A 67 -5.78 -2.68 -6.03
CA ALA A 67 -6.22 -3.15 -4.72
C ALA A 67 -6.12 -2.04 -3.66
N VAL A 68 -5.06 -1.23 -3.66
CA VAL A 68 -4.91 -0.07 -2.77
C VAL A 68 -6.03 0.93 -3.01
N VAL A 69 -6.22 1.38 -4.25
CA VAL A 69 -7.27 2.35 -4.61
C VAL A 69 -8.66 1.81 -4.27
N PHE A 70 -8.95 0.56 -4.66
CA PHE A 70 -10.22 -0.10 -4.36
C PHE A 70 -10.50 -0.16 -2.85
N HIS A 71 -9.51 -0.60 -2.06
CA HIS A 71 -9.66 -0.74 -0.61
C HIS A 71 -9.98 0.60 0.06
N PHE A 72 -9.23 1.66 -0.26
CA PHE A 72 -9.47 2.99 0.30
C PHE A 72 -10.81 3.57 -0.14
N VAL A 73 -11.11 3.57 -1.44
CA VAL A 73 -12.37 4.12 -1.98
C VAL A 73 -13.58 3.39 -1.39
N MET A 74 -13.54 2.06 -1.38
CA MET A 74 -14.64 1.26 -0.80
C MET A 74 -14.74 1.45 0.71
N GLY A 75 -13.62 1.60 1.41
CA GLY A 75 -13.61 1.93 2.84
C GLY A 75 -14.35 3.23 3.14
N PHE A 76 -14.05 4.30 2.41
CA PHE A 76 -14.78 5.59 2.54
C PHE A 76 -16.25 5.47 2.18
N ILE A 77 -16.59 4.81 1.07
CA ILE A 77 -17.99 4.63 0.65
C ILE A 77 -18.79 3.88 1.72
N LEU A 78 -18.20 2.82 2.30
CA LEU A 78 -18.88 2.03 3.34
C LEU A 78 -19.04 2.84 4.62
N GLU A 79 -18.02 3.61 5.03
CA GLU A 79 -18.09 4.48 6.19
C GLU A 79 -19.19 5.53 6.04
N LEU A 80 -19.26 6.22 4.89
CA LEU A 80 -20.30 7.21 4.61
C LEU A 80 -21.70 6.58 4.63
N LYS A 81 -21.86 5.39 4.06
CA LYS A 81 -23.13 4.65 4.08
C LYS A 81 -23.55 4.26 5.50
N ASN A 82 -22.59 3.79 6.31
CA ASN A 82 -22.85 3.41 7.70
C ASN A 82 -23.26 4.63 8.53
N ARG A 83 -22.58 5.76 8.37
CA ARG A 83 -22.98 7.01 9.06
C ARG A 83 -24.36 7.48 8.65
N LYS A 84 -24.69 7.42 7.36
CA LYS A 84 -26.01 7.81 6.85
C LYS A 84 -27.13 6.88 7.33
N ALA A 85 -26.85 5.58 7.49
CA ALA A 85 -27.82 4.61 8.00
C ALA A 85 -28.18 4.85 9.48
N ASN A 86 -27.27 5.45 10.27
CA ASN A 86 -27.47 5.80 11.67
C ASN A 86 -28.10 7.23 11.80
N GLY A 87 -29.14 7.52 11.05
CA GLY A 87 -29.71 8.87 10.92
C GLY A 87 -30.26 9.51 12.22
N VAL A 88 -30.33 8.77 13.32
CA VAL A 88 -30.69 9.30 14.66
C VAL A 88 -29.56 8.92 15.61
N ASN A 89 -28.92 9.91 16.22
CA ASN A 89 -27.91 9.67 17.24
C ASN A 89 -28.54 8.96 18.46
N TYR A 90 -27.87 7.93 18.95
CA TYR A 90 -28.30 7.25 20.16
C TYR A 90 -28.35 8.24 21.34
N ALA A 91 -29.43 8.24 22.08
CA ALA A 91 -29.60 9.06 23.29
C ALA A 91 -28.54 8.73 24.36
N LYS A 92 -27.98 7.49 24.32
CA LYS A 92 -26.87 7.06 25.14
C LYS A 92 -25.88 6.25 24.31
N ASN A 93 -24.70 6.82 24.13
CA ASN A 93 -23.63 6.15 23.37
C ASN A 93 -22.81 5.25 24.32
N ASN A 94 -23.00 3.93 24.23
CA ASN A 94 -22.18 2.93 24.93
C ASN A 94 -21.34 2.15 23.90
N GLY A 95 -20.54 2.86 23.14
CA GLY A 95 -19.67 2.29 22.09
C GLY A 95 -18.73 1.21 22.60
N ALA A 96 -18.24 1.32 23.83
CA ALA A 96 -17.32 0.37 24.44
C ALA A 96 -17.95 -1.04 24.67
N ALA A 97 -19.27 -1.12 24.83
CA ALA A 97 -19.98 -2.38 25.00
C ALA A 97 -20.16 -3.15 23.67
N ASN A 98 -20.12 -2.44 22.52
CA ASN A 98 -20.52 -3.00 21.22
C ASN A 98 -19.36 -3.09 20.21
N SER A 99 -18.25 -2.39 20.46
CA SER A 99 -17.12 -2.34 19.51
C SER A 99 -15.80 -1.99 20.21
N THR A 100 -14.68 -2.44 19.63
CA THR A 100 -13.35 -2.09 20.13
C THR A 100 -13.00 -0.64 19.80
N TRP A 101 -12.04 -0.07 20.53
CA TRP A 101 -11.49 1.25 20.22
C TRP A 101 -10.92 1.31 18.78
N MET A 102 -10.20 0.27 18.35
CA MET A 102 -9.64 0.15 17.00
C MET A 102 -10.73 0.23 15.93
N SER A 103 -11.82 -0.51 16.09
CA SER A 103 -12.94 -0.50 15.16
C SER A 103 -13.59 0.88 15.04
N ARG A 104 -13.71 1.61 16.16
CA ARG A 104 -14.30 2.96 16.15
C ARG A 104 -13.40 4.02 15.52
N ASN A 105 -12.09 3.82 15.52
CA ASN A 105 -11.10 4.75 14.98
C ASN A 105 -10.49 4.30 13.64
N MET A 106 -11.08 3.29 13.01
CA MET A 106 -10.57 2.70 11.76
C MET A 106 -10.39 3.74 10.64
N ILE A 107 -11.30 4.71 10.54
CA ILE A 107 -11.19 5.75 9.52
C ILE A 107 -9.96 6.66 9.74
N TRP A 108 -9.64 7.00 10.98
CA TRP A 108 -8.49 7.85 11.31
C TRP A 108 -7.17 7.14 11.07
N SER A 109 -7.07 5.86 11.47
CA SER A 109 -5.89 5.04 11.17
C SER A 109 -5.73 4.82 9.67
N GLY A 110 -6.84 4.60 8.94
CA GLY A 110 -6.84 4.51 7.48
C GLY A 110 -6.34 5.80 6.81
N LEU A 111 -6.77 6.97 7.27
CA LEU A 111 -6.28 8.25 6.75
C LEU A 111 -4.77 8.46 7.00
N ALA A 112 -4.28 8.07 8.18
CA ALA A 112 -2.85 8.14 8.48
C ALA A 112 -2.04 7.22 7.55
N ILE A 113 -2.51 5.98 7.33
CA ILE A 113 -1.87 5.05 6.40
C ILE A 113 -1.93 5.59 4.97
N LEU A 114 -3.06 6.17 4.53
CA LEU A 114 -3.18 6.76 3.20
C LEU A 114 -2.18 7.90 3.00
N ALA A 115 -2.02 8.79 3.97
CA ALA A 115 -1.04 9.87 3.91
C ALA A 115 0.39 9.31 3.77
N PHE A 116 0.73 8.29 4.55
CA PHE A 116 2.02 7.60 4.43
C PHE A 116 2.21 6.95 3.04
N VAL A 117 1.20 6.26 2.52
CA VAL A 117 1.28 5.63 1.19
C VAL A 117 1.48 6.66 0.08
N LEU A 118 0.84 7.83 0.18
CA LEU A 118 1.05 8.92 -0.80
C LEU A 118 2.48 9.46 -0.75
N LEU A 119 3.04 9.69 0.44
CA LEU A 119 4.45 10.10 0.59
C LEU A 119 5.39 9.01 0.07
N HIS A 120 5.13 7.75 0.41
CA HIS A 120 5.92 6.62 -0.06
C HIS A 120 5.93 6.52 -1.60
N PHE A 121 4.81 6.80 -2.27
CA PHE A 121 4.75 6.84 -3.72
C PHE A 121 5.58 7.99 -4.31
N ILE A 122 5.54 9.16 -3.68
CA ILE A 122 6.32 10.33 -4.11
C ILE A 122 7.82 10.06 -3.96
N ASP A 123 8.23 9.43 -2.87
CA ASP A 123 9.65 9.23 -2.57
C ASP A 123 10.29 8.04 -3.29
N PHE A 124 9.52 6.98 -3.57
CA PHE A 124 10.07 5.74 -4.10
C PHE A 124 9.42 5.30 -5.42
N TRP A 125 8.09 5.22 -5.48
CA TRP A 125 7.43 4.62 -6.64
C TRP A 125 7.46 5.51 -7.88
N PHE A 126 7.17 6.79 -7.76
CA PHE A 126 7.22 7.71 -8.91
C PHE A 126 8.63 7.89 -9.47
N PRO A 127 9.70 8.05 -8.67
CA PRO A 127 11.06 8.07 -9.18
C PRO A 127 11.40 6.79 -9.96
N GLU A 128 11.06 5.62 -9.41
CA GLU A 128 11.32 4.34 -10.06
C GLU A 128 10.57 4.19 -11.39
N ILE A 129 9.29 4.59 -11.46
CA ILE A 129 8.52 4.60 -12.72
C ILE A 129 9.12 5.56 -13.72
N ASN A 130 9.55 6.75 -13.30
CA ASN A 130 10.20 7.72 -14.17
C ASN A 130 11.50 7.15 -14.78
N THR A 131 12.36 6.57 -13.96
CA THR A 131 13.62 5.98 -14.41
C THR A 131 13.37 4.85 -15.41
N LYS A 132 12.47 3.93 -15.13
CA LYS A 132 12.23 2.76 -15.98
C LYS A 132 11.43 3.06 -17.24
N PHE A 133 10.31 3.75 -17.11
CA PHE A 133 9.36 3.86 -18.21
C PHE A 133 9.48 5.17 -19.00
N ILE A 134 10.06 6.23 -18.43
CA ILE A 134 10.26 7.50 -19.11
C ILE A 134 11.70 7.63 -19.60
N GLN A 135 12.69 7.34 -18.77
CA GLN A 135 14.10 7.39 -19.15
C GLN A 135 14.57 6.10 -19.85
N GLY A 136 13.82 4.99 -19.70
CA GLY A 136 14.15 3.70 -20.32
C GLY A 136 15.29 2.95 -19.65
N ASP A 137 15.67 3.36 -18.43
CA ASP A 137 16.76 2.72 -17.69
C ASP A 137 16.23 1.61 -16.76
N TRP A 138 16.50 0.38 -17.16
CA TRP A 138 16.18 -0.84 -16.41
C TRP A 138 17.41 -1.49 -15.79
N SER A 139 18.58 -0.86 -15.91
CA SER A 139 19.86 -1.44 -15.48
C SER A 139 19.94 -1.59 -13.95
N GLY A 140 19.25 -0.72 -13.20
CA GLY A 140 19.39 -0.62 -11.76
C GLY A 140 20.74 -0.04 -11.31
N MET A 141 21.51 0.52 -12.23
CA MET A 141 22.82 1.15 -11.95
C MET A 141 22.65 2.65 -11.72
N MET A 142 23.59 3.27 -11.04
CA MET A 142 23.64 4.72 -10.86
C MET A 142 25.10 5.17 -10.99
N GLU A 143 25.31 6.34 -11.61
CA GLU A 143 26.64 6.91 -11.77
C GLU A 143 27.27 7.18 -10.40
N GLY A 144 28.52 6.74 -10.22
CA GLY A 144 29.27 6.89 -8.95
C GLY A 144 28.97 5.83 -7.87
N VAL A 145 28.09 4.86 -8.15
CA VAL A 145 27.79 3.76 -7.24
C VAL A 145 28.30 2.44 -7.84
N GLU A 146 29.07 1.68 -7.05
CA GLU A 146 29.48 0.33 -7.44
C GLU A 146 28.33 -0.65 -7.23
N GLY A 147 27.82 -1.26 -8.31
CA GLY A 147 26.73 -2.22 -8.28
C GLY A 147 25.33 -1.59 -8.40
N LEU A 148 24.34 -2.24 -7.81
CA LEU A 148 22.93 -1.83 -7.90
C LEU A 148 22.62 -0.68 -6.91
N ARG A 149 21.82 0.29 -7.32
CA ARG A 149 21.56 1.57 -6.65
C ARG A 149 20.57 1.53 -5.48
N TYR A 150 19.75 0.50 -5.35
CA TYR A 150 18.54 0.54 -4.49
C TYR A 150 18.83 0.79 -3.01
N HIS A 151 19.89 0.20 -2.46
CA HIS A 151 20.27 0.42 -1.07
C HIS A 151 20.81 1.84 -0.85
N GLU A 152 21.63 2.34 -1.77
CA GLU A 152 22.18 3.69 -1.69
C GLU A 152 21.08 4.76 -1.76
N GLU A 153 20.15 4.62 -2.69
CA GLU A 153 18.98 5.49 -2.80
C GLU A 153 18.11 5.46 -1.53
N LEU A 154 17.91 4.25 -0.96
CA LEU A 154 17.17 4.11 0.29
C LEU A 154 17.86 4.86 1.43
N VAL A 155 19.17 4.66 1.63
CA VAL A 155 19.95 5.33 2.67
C VAL A 155 19.92 6.84 2.48
N HIS A 156 20.11 7.31 1.24
CA HIS A 156 20.07 8.75 0.93
C HIS A 156 18.76 9.40 1.35
N LYS A 157 17.62 8.75 1.11
CA LYS A 157 16.29 9.25 1.53
C LYS A 157 16.13 9.40 3.04
N PHE A 158 16.87 8.63 3.84
CA PHE A 158 16.80 8.73 5.31
C PHE A 158 17.86 9.66 5.92
N VAL A 159 18.96 9.90 5.22
CA VAL A 159 20.07 10.75 5.70
C VAL A 159 19.92 12.19 5.19
N ASP A 160 19.37 12.36 3.97
CA ASP A 160 19.10 13.67 3.38
C ASP A 160 17.60 13.78 3.06
N PRO A 161 16.77 14.20 4.01
CA PRO A 161 15.32 14.20 3.91
C PRO A 161 14.72 15.35 3.08
N ILE A 162 15.54 16.16 2.38
CA ILE A 162 15.06 17.32 1.61
C ILE A 162 15.30 17.11 0.12
#